data_5e82f3f353aca12f67e5135c8112d23d
#
_entry.id   5e82f3f353aca12f67e5135c8112d23d
#
_cell.length_a   1.000
_cell.length_b   1.000
_cell.length_c   1.000
_cell.angle_alpha   90.00
_cell.angle_beta   90.00
_cell.angle_gamma   90.00
#
_symmetry.space_group_name_H-M   'P 1'
#
loop_
_entity.id
_entity.type
_entity.pdbx_description
1 polymer ?
#
loop_
_entity_poly.entity_id
_entity_poly.type
_entity_poly.pdbx_seq_one_letter_code
_entity_poly.pdbx_strand_id
1 'polypeptide(L)'
;MKNAILFGNGMNRVGGNSFSWENLLKSLSPRGEMPSSSNTLNYECIYLSRCSEDSCEAKEGLVNELTIKKQIAAKCQQFESNDIYELMMSMPTDVFLTTNYDDVLGKTFEANEYVRDRQHDSVAESIYSIRRCHAYREQKTGKIKKIFPIHGECMAPKTIMIGYDHYCGSLGKLDDYFKGKYVFKSGEETKKLRRLLERLRDDNDSKNMSVDMLGNYWPDYFFTHDIHMIGIGMPLVESDLWWVLNKRSRYKKVCPEICNSIYFYATQKYDPQKNDLEINQLLEMFDVKVELTDVLNEDWHSAYEQMFEKMKKNMDNSVKIIREY
;
A
#
# COMPACT_ATOMS: atom_id res chain seq x y z
N MET A 1 18.26 8.40 -7.56
CA MET A 1 17.02 7.62 -7.75
C MET A 1 15.84 8.44 -7.22
N LYS A 2 14.64 8.29 -7.73
CA LYS A 2 13.43 8.86 -7.11
C LYS A 2 13.00 7.95 -5.97
N ASN A 3 12.30 8.49 -4.98
CA ASN A 3 11.83 7.77 -3.80
C ASN A 3 10.31 7.60 -3.84
N ALA A 4 9.82 6.53 -3.20
CA ALA A 4 8.41 6.34 -2.86
C ALA A 4 8.29 5.73 -1.46
N ILE A 5 7.27 6.09 -0.71
CA ILE A 5 6.99 5.53 0.62
C ILE A 5 5.80 4.58 0.51
N LEU A 6 5.97 3.34 0.98
CA LEU A 6 4.88 2.41 1.22
C LEU A 6 4.62 2.34 2.73
N PHE A 7 3.41 2.67 3.15
CA PHE A 7 3.08 2.69 4.56
C PHE A 7 1.81 1.89 4.90
N GLY A 8 1.75 1.43 6.14
CA GLY A 8 0.63 0.66 6.67
C GLY A 8 0.07 1.23 7.97
N ASN A 9 -0.80 0.46 8.63
CA ASN A 9 -1.59 0.90 9.80
C ASN A 9 -0.77 1.14 11.07
N GLY A 10 0.50 0.78 11.11
CA GLY A 10 1.37 1.05 12.25
C GLY A 10 1.42 2.53 12.63
N MET A 11 1.32 3.42 11.64
CA MET A 11 1.33 4.87 11.86
C MET A 11 0.08 5.40 12.57
N ASN A 12 -1.09 4.81 12.32
CA ASN A 12 -2.33 5.18 13.02
C ASN A 12 -2.28 4.82 14.52
N ARG A 13 -1.43 3.86 14.91
CA ARG A 13 -1.33 3.37 16.29
C ARG A 13 -0.46 4.26 17.17
N VAL A 14 0.43 5.05 16.61
CA VAL A 14 1.38 5.90 17.35
C VAL A 14 0.69 7.05 18.08
N GLY A 15 -0.35 7.61 17.51
CA GLY A 15 -1.09 8.76 18.09
C GLY A 15 -2.06 8.41 19.23
N GLY A 16 -1.91 7.24 19.87
CA GLY A 16 -2.81 6.84 20.97
C GLY A 16 -4.19 6.33 20.49
N ASN A 17 -4.43 6.30 19.21
CA ASN A 17 -5.59 5.64 18.62
C ASN A 17 -5.47 4.13 18.87
N SER A 18 -6.27 3.62 19.80
CA SER A 18 -6.31 2.19 20.17
C SER A 18 -6.87 1.28 19.05
N PHE A 19 -6.78 1.74 17.79
CA PHE A 19 -7.29 0.97 16.68
C PHE A 19 -6.41 -0.25 16.44
N SER A 20 -7.00 -1.38 16.67
CA SER A 20 -6.45 -2.69 16.31
C SER A 20 -7.42 -3.34 15.32
N TRP A 21 -6.87 -3.92 14.26
CA TRP A 21 -7.64 -4.75 13.32
C TRP A 21 -8.39 -5.85 14.06
N GLU A 22 -7.76 -6.45 15.07
CA GLU A 22 -8.36 -7.45 15.93
C GLU A 22 -9.61 -6.93 16.63
N ASN A 23 -9.53 -5.76 17.27
CA ASN A 23 -10.66 -5.14 17.96
C ASN A 23 -11.80 -4.78 16.99
N LEU A 24 -11.45 -4.27 15.79
CA LEU A 24 -12.45 -3.98 14.77
C LEU A 24 -13.17 -5.26 14.34
N LEU A 25 -12.43 -6.28 13.90
CA LEU A 25 -13.03 -7.52 13.43
C LEU A 25 -13.81 -8.23 14.55
N LYS A 26 -13.30 -8.20 15.77
CA LYS A 26 -14.03 -8.71 16.96
C LYS A 26 -15.38 -8.00 17.15
N SER A 27 -15.43 -6.69 16.96
CA SER A 27 -16.70 -5.94 17.05
C SER A 27 -17.69 -6.27 15.93
N LEU A 28 -17.21 -6.79 14.81
CA LEU A 28 -18.01 -7.22 13.67
C LEU A 28 -18.43 -8.69 13.76
N SER A 29 -17.76 -9.49 14.59
CA SER A 29 -18.07 -10.91 14.80
C SER A 29 -19.38 -11.05 15.59
N PRO A 30 -20.35 -11.83 15.12
CA PRO A 30 -21.61 -12.07 15.87
C PRO A 30 -21.39 -12.70 17.24
N ARG A 31 -20.32 -13.48 17.41
CA ARG A 31 -19.94 -14.13 18.67
C ARG A 31 -18.89 -13.39 19.46
N GLY A 32 -18.31 -12.32 18.91
CA GLY A 32 -17.19 -11.61 19.54
C GLY A 32 -15.90 -12.43 19.61
N GLU A 33 -15.79 -13.49 18.83
CA GLU A 33 -14.64 -14.41 18.82
C GLU A 33 -13.74 -14.15 17.60
N MET A 34 -12.44 -14.34 17.80
CA MET A 34 -11.41 -14.28 16.75
C MET A 34 -10.66 -15.61 16.73
N PRO A 35 -11.06 -16.56 15.86
CA PRO A 35 -10.49 -17.90 15.87
C PRO A 35 -9.05 -17.98 15.34
N SER A 36 -8.53 -16.91 14.73
CA SER A 36 -7.21 -16.88 14.10
C SER A 36 -6.45 -15.60 14.42
N SER A 37 -5.13 -15.65 14.33
CA SER A 37 -4.26 -14.45 14.29
C SER A 37 -4.28 -13.74 12.93
N SER A 38 -4.83 -14.37 11.89
CA SER A 38 -4.95 -13.80 10.54
C SER A 38 -6.24 -12.98 10.42
N ASN A 39 -6.10 -11.68 10.09
CA ASN A 39 -7.23 -10.81 9.82
C ASN A 39 -8.11 -11.33 8.67
N THR A 40 -7.49 -11.90 7.63
CA THR A 40 -8.20 -12.46 6.49
C THR A 40 -9.07 -13.65 6.90
N LEU A 41 -8.53 -14.60 7.67
CA LEU A 41 -9.30 -15.74 8.17
C LEU A 41 -10.44 -15.28 9.10
N ASN A 42 -10.19 -14.31 9.95
CA ASN A 42 -11.22 -13.75 10.83
C ASN A 42 -12.34 -13.07 10.02
N TYR A 43 -11.99 -12.36 8.94
CA TYR A 43 -12.97 -11.79 8.03
C TYR A 43 -13.82 -12.88 7.37
N GLU A 44 -13.21 -13.97 6.86
CA GLU A 44 -13.96 -15.08 6.27
C GLU A 44 -14.92 -15.73 7.28
N CYS A 45 -14.48 -15.92 8.53
CA CYS A 45 -15.35 -16.43 9.60
C CYS A 45 -16.53 -15.49 9.88
N ILE A 46 -16.31 -14.18 9.91
CA ILE A 46 -17.37 -13.18 10.08
C ILE A 46 -18.36 -13.25 8.91
N TYR A 47 -17.83 -13.29 7.68
CA TYR A 47 -18.63 -13.38 6.48
C TYR A 47 -19.53 -14.62 6.50
N LEU A 48 -18.95 -15.80 6.73
CA LEU A 48 -19.67 -17.07 6.81
C LEU A 48 -20.72 -17.09 7.96
N SER A 49 -20.39 -16.51 9.12
CA SER A 49 -21.31 -16.46 10.26
C SER A 49 -22.52 -15.53 10.06
N ARG A 50 -22.41 -14.59 9.12
CA ARG A 50 -23.50 -13.67 8.74
C ARG A 50 -24.32 -14.14 7.55
N CYS A 51 -23.84 -15.14 6.82
CA CYS A 51 -24.63 -15.88 5.84
C CYS A 51 -25.58 -16.79 6.64
N SER A 52 -26.81 -16.37 6.91
CA SER A 52 -27.79 -17.22 7.58
C SER A 52 -28.19 -18.39 6.67
N GLU A 53 -28.41 -19.57 7.27
CA GLU A 53 -28.83 -20.78 6.53
C GLU A 53 -30.17 -20.58 5.78
N ASP A 54 -30.99 -19.62 6.20
CA ASP A 54 -32.31 -19.31 5.63
C ASP A 54 -32.27 -18.33 4.46
N SER A 55 -31.12 -17.73 4.13
CA SER A 55 -30.98 -16.72 3.06
C SER A 55 -30.10 -17.22 1.90
N CYS A 56 -30.41 -18.40 1.37
CA CYS A 56 -29.66 -19.06 0.29
C CYS A 56 -29.81 -18.42 -1.11
N GLU A 57 -30.15 -17.16 -1.22
CA GLU A 57 -30.04 -16.47 -2.50
C GLU A 57 -28.62 -15.91 -2.66
N ALA A 58 -27.93 -16.36 -3.71
CA ALA A 58 -26.56 -15.90 -4.06
C ALA A 58 -26.41 -14.37 -4.12
N LYS A 59 -27.51 -13.63 -4.25
CA LYS A 59 -27.57 -12.17 -4.20
C LYS A 59 -27.37 -11.60 -2.79
N GLU A 60 -27.81 -12.30 -1.74
CA GLU A 60 -27.70 -11.84 -0.36
C GLU A 60 -26.28 -12.01 0.21
N GLY A 61 -25.52 -13.00 -0.23
CA GLY A 61 -24.10 -13.14 0.12
C GLY A 61 -23.29 -11.90 -0.25
N LEU A 62 -23.49 -11.36 -1.45
CA LEU A 62 -22.85 -10.11 -1.90
C LEU A 62 -23.31 -8.88 -1.10
N VAL A 63 -24.56 -8.82 -0.67
CA VAL A 63 -25.10 -7.75 0.18
C VAL A 63 -24.43 -7.77 1.55
N ASN A 64 -24.25 -8.95 2.14
CA ASN A 64 -23.60 -9.11 3.44
C ASN A 64 -22.12 -8.69 3.40
N GLU A 65 -21.38 -9.04 2.35
CA GLU A 65 -20.01 -8.61 2.15
C GLU A 65 -19.88 -7.09 2.10
N LEU A 66 -20.69 -6.42 1.27
CA LEU A 66 -20.69 -4.97 1.17
C LEU A 66 -21.08 -4.31 2.50
N THR A 67 -21.97 -4.91 3.27
CA THR A 67 -22.37 -4.41 4.59
C THR A 67 -21.19 -4.46 5.56
N ILE A 68 -20.43 -5.56 5.60
CA ILE A 68 -19.21 -5.67 6.42
C ILE A 68 -18.19 -4.62 5.99
N LYS A 69 -17.92 -4.51 4.69
CA LYS A 69 -16.99 -3.50 4.15
C LYS A 69 -17.40 -2.07 4.47
N LYS A 70 -18.71 -1.74 4.45
CA LYS A 70 -19.22 -0.43 4.88
C LYS A 70 -18.97 -0.17 6.37
N GLN A 71 -19.11 -1.18 7.23
CA GLN A 71 -18.83 -1.06 8.65
C GLN A 71 -17.33 -0.84 8.91
N ILE A 72 -16.46 -1.55 8.20
CA ILE A 72 -14.99 -1.31 8.22
C ILE A 72 -14.70 0.13 7.78
N ALA A 73 -15.25 0.55 6.64
CA ALA A 73 -15.04 1.88 6.09
C ALA A 73 -15.47 2.99 7.05
N ALA A 74 -16.64 2.85 7.69
CA ALA A 74 -17.14 3.82 8.66
C ALA A 74 -16.21 4.00 9.86
N LYS A 75 -15.50 2.95 10.27
CA LYS A 75 -14.49 3.04 11.33
C LYS A 75 -13.22 3.73 10.83
N CYS A 76 -12.74 3.37 9.63
CA CYS A 76 -11.54 3.97 9.04
C CYS A 76 -11.71 5.48 8.75
N GLN A 77 -12.92 5.94 8.43
CA GLN A 77 -13.24 7.36 8.23
C GLN A 77 -13.06 8.22 9.49
N GLN A 78 -13.12 7.60 10.68
CA GLN A 78 -12.97 8.30 11.97
C GLN A 78 -11.51 8.55 12.36
N PHE A 79 -10.55 8.04 11.60
CA PHE A 79 -9.13 8.26 11.91
C PHE A 79 -8.75 9.69 11.62
N GLU A 80 -7.94 10.22 12.54
CA GLU A 80 -7.42 11.58 12.47
C GLU A 80 -5.91 11.54 12.23
N SER A 81 -5.39 12.65 11.71
CA SER A 81 -3.96 12.84 11.50
C SER A 81 -3.23 12.95 12.86
N ASN A 82 -1.96 12.60 12.84
CA ASN A 82 -1.02 12.81 13.92
C ASN A 82 0.29 13.37 13.34
N ASP A 83 1.20 13.78 14.20
CA ASP A 83 2.51 14.36 13.85
C ASP A 83 3.41 13.41 13.03
N ILE A 84 3.24 12.10 13.18
CA ILE A 84 3.95 11.09 12.37
C ILE A 84 3.55 11.18 10.89
N TYR A 85 2.27 11.49 10.59
CA TYR A 85 1.84 11.74 9.21
C TYR A 85 2.39 13.06 8.66
N GLU A 86 2.51 14.09 9.50
CA GLU A 86 3.16 15.35 9.10
C GLU A 86 4.65 15.14 8.80
N LEU A 87 5.32 14.35 9.64
CA LEU A 87 6.71 13.97 9.42
C LEU A 87 6.88 13.20 8.12
N MET A 88 6.00 12.23 7.84
CA MET A 88 5.99 11.49 6.56
C MET A 88 5.72 12.41 5.37
N MET A 89 4.79 13.35 5.49
CA MET A 89 4.49 14.32 4.44
C MET A 89 5.71 15.17 4.08
N SER A 90 6.58 15.48 5.07
CA SER A 90 7.79 16.28 4.90
C SER A 90 8.93 15.56 4.18
N MET A 91 8.85 14.23 4.00
CA MET A 91 9.89 13.46 3.32
C MET A 91 10.05 13.89 1.85
N PRO A 92 11.29 13.82 1.30
CA PRO A 92 11.59 14.24 -0.07
C PRO A 92 11.08 13.21 -1.11
N THR A 93 9.77 13.00 -1.13
CA THR A 93 9.08 12.13 -2.08
C THR A 93 7.76 12.74 -2.53
N ASP A 94 7.33 12.36 -3.72
CA ASP A 94 6.05 12.76 -4.31
C ASP A 94 5.08 11.59 -4.44
N VAL A 95 5.50 10.39 -4.01
CA VAL A 95 4.74 9.16 -4.22
C VAL A 95 4.57 8.41 -2.91
N PHE A 96 3.32 8.13 -2.57
CA PHE A 96 2.91 7.38 -1.39
C PHE A 96 2.03 6.21 -1.81
N LEU A 97 2.39 5.02 -1.37
CA LEU A 97 1.62 3.79 -1.52
C LEU A 97 1.08 3.41 -0.14
N THR A 98 -0.15 2.93 -0.05
CA THR A 98 -0.69 2.52 1.25
C THR A 98 -1.54 1.27 1.18
N THR A 99 -1.39 0.41 2.17
CA THR A 99 -2.29 -0.72 2.44
C THR A 99 -3.46 -0.32 3.33
N ASN A 100 -3.44 0.90 3.89
CA ASN A 100 -4.52 1.41 4.71
C ASN A 100 -5.76 1.72 3.88
N TYR A 101 -6.92 1.59 4.51
CA TYR A 101 -8.20 1.97 3.88
C TYR A 101 -8.63 3.40 4.23
N ASP A 102 -8.00 4.03 5.24
CA ASP A 102 -8.29 5.40 5.66
C ASP A 102 -7.73 6.44 4.68
N ASP A 103 -8.19 7.68 4.82
CA ASP A 103 -7.72 8.84 4.05
C ASP A 103 -6.95 9.84 4.94
N VAL A 104 -6.26 9.34 5.97
CA VAL A 104 -5.56 10.21 6.95
C VAL A 104 -4.48 11.04 6.27
N LEU A 105 -3.67 10.46 5.40
CA LEU A 105 -2.62 11.22 4.70
C LEU A 105 -3.23 12.28 3.76
N GLY A 106 -4.35 11.98 3.10
CA GLY A 106 -5.07 12.96 2.28
C GLY A 106 -5.55 14.15 3.11
N LYS A 107 -6.17 13.89 4.26
CA LYS A 107 -6.57 14.92 5.24
C LYS A 107 -5.36 15.73 5.74
N THR A 108 -4.23 15.06 6.00
CA THR A 108 -2.99 15.73 6.40
C THR A 108 -2.50 16.69 5.31
N PHE A 109 -2.54 16.28 4.04
CA PHE A 109 -2.20 17.17 2.93
C PHE A 109 -3.12 18.39 2.88
N GLU A 110 -4.43 18.19 2.95
CA GLU A 110 -5.41 19.28 2.90
C GLU A 110 -5.26 20.27 4.07
N ALA A 111 -4.88 19.79 5.25
CA ALA A 111 -4.57 20.65 6.40
C ALA A 111 -3.26 21.44 6.25
N ASN A 112 -2.38 21.07 5.30
CA ASN A 112 -1.04 21.63 5.10
C ASN A 112 -0.85 22.27 3.72
N GLU A 113 -1.81 23.09 3.27
CA GLU A 113 -1.74 23.90 2.04
C GLU A 113 -1.71 23.07 0.72
N TYR A 114 -2.14 21.80 0.75
CA TYR A 114 -2.38 21.03 -0.47
C TYR A 114 -3.88 21.02 -0.78
N VAL A 115 -4.21 20.96 -2.06
CA VAL A 115 -5.58 20.78 -2.54
C VAL A 115 -5.68 19.53 -3.40
N ARG A 116 -6.81 18.83 -3.30
CA ARG A 116 -7.09 17.66 -4.14
C ARG A 116 -7.09 18.06 -5.61
N ASP A 117 -6.23 17.44 -6.40
CA ASP A 117 -6.12 17.68 -7.85
C ASP A 117 -6.79 16.56 -8.64
N ARG A 118 -8.11 16.68 -8.81
CA ARG A 118 -8.91 15.64 -9.49
C ARG A 118 -8.56 15.44 -10.96
N GLN A 119 -7.85 16.38 -11.60
CA GLN A 119 -7.41 16.22 -12.99
C GLN A 119 -6.29 15.19 -13.12
N HIS A 120 -5.51 15.02 -12.06
CA HIS A 120 -4.41 14.06 -11.97
C HIS A 120 -4.79 12.79 -11.19
N ASP A 121 -6.02 12.70 -10.69
CA ASP A 121 -6.54 11.44 -10.15
C ASP A 121 -6.65 10.41 -11.26
N SER A 122 -6.32 9.17 -10.93
CA SER A 122 -6.61 8.06 -11.81
C SER A 122 -7.95 7.43 -11.45
N VAL A 123 -8.84 7.38 -12.44
CA VAL A 123 -10.13 6.69 -12.28
C VAL A 123 -9.88 5.19 -12.15
N ALA A 124 -10.28 4.63 -11.03
CA ALA A 124 -10.14 3.22 -10.76
C ALA A 124 -11.21 2.41 -11.49
N GLU A 125 -10.79 1.33 -12.13
CA GLU A 125 -11.73 0.28 -12.48
C GLU A 125 -12.16 -0.41 -11.19
N SER A 126 -13.34 -0.89 -11.11
CA SER A 126 -13.92 -1.79 -10.11
C SER A 126 -13.07 -2.05 -8.81
N ILE A 127 -13.13 -3.27 -8.28
CA ILE A 127 -12.56 -3.62 -6.98
C ILE A 127 -11.03 -3.68 -7.02
N TYR A 128 -10.45 -4.39 -7.98
CA TYR A 128 -9.01 -4.69 -8.05
C TYR A 128 -8.28 -3.73 -9.00
N SER A 129 -8.09 -2.48 -8.59
CA SER A 129 -7.41 -1.50 -9.44
C SER A 129 -5.94 -1.35 -9.08
N ILE A 130 -5.05 -1.50 -10.07
CA ILE A 130 -3.61 -1.23 -9.91
C ILE A 130 -3.25 0.22 -10.24
N ARG A 131 -4.22 1.06 -10.60
CA ARG A 131 -4.01 2.46 -11.00
C ARG A 131 -4.82 3.47 -10.19
N ARG A 132 -5.55 3.04 -9.15
CA ARG A 132 -6.25 3.97 -8.24
C ARG A 132 -5.23 4.91 -7.63
N CYS A 133 -5.42 6.20 -7.84
CA CYS A 133 -4.50 7.23 -7.42
C CYS A 133 -5.25 8.51 -7.07
N HIS A 134 -4.86 9.14 -5.97
CA HIS A 134 -5.31 10.44 -5.53
C HIS A 134 -4.16 11.43 -5.61
N ALA A 135 -4.34 12.51 -6.35
CA ALA A 135 -3.35 13.55 -6.51
C ALA A 135 -3.67 14.77 -5.63
N TYR A 136 -2.64 15.37 -5.06
CA TYR A 136 -2.70 16.56 -4.25
C TYR A 136 -1.67 17.58 -4.76
N ARG A 137 -2.11 18.80 -4.99
CA ARG A 137 -1.27 19.89 -5.50
C ARG A 137 -0.94 20.86 -4.37
N GLU A 138 0.33 21.09 -4.15
CA GLU A 138 0.81 22.13 -3.25
C GLU A 138 0.47 23.52 -3.81
N GLN A 139 -0.20 24.36 -3.01
CA GLN A 139 -0.71 25.64 -3.49
C GLN A 139 0.41 26.63 -3.84
N LYS A 140 1.52 26.61 -3.10
CA LYS A 140 2.64 27.53 -3.30
C LYS A 140 3.51 27.20 -4.50
N THR A 141 3.84 25.91 -4.66
CA THR A 141 4.82 25.50 -5.69
C THR A 141 4.19 24.84 -6.91
N GLY A 142 2.94 24.42 -6.81
CA GLY A 142 2.25 23.64 -7.83
C GLY A 142 2.71 22.17 -7.91
N LYS A 143 3.59 21.74 -7.00
CA LYS A 143 4.10 20.36 -6.95
C LYS A 143 2.98 19.37 -6.64
N ILE A 144 2.99 18.23 -7.34
CA ILE A 144 1.95 17.21 -7.18
C ILE A 144 2.53 16.04 -6.37
N LYS A 145 1.82 15.67 -5.31
CA LYS A 145 2.02 14.42 -4.57
C LYS A 145 0.90 13.45 -4.88
N LYS A 146 1.22 12.16 -4.94
CA LYS A 146 0.29 11.08 -5.31
C LYS A 146 0.17 10.05 -4.20
N ILE A 147 -1.06 9.63 -3.89
CA ILE A 147 -1.36 8.55 -2.96
C ILE A 147 -2.03 7.41 -3.73
N PHE A 148 -1.50 6.19 -3.60
CA PHE A 148 -2.05 4.98 -4.18
C PHE A 148 -2.60 4.06 -3.08
N PRO A 149 -3.93 4.01 -2.84
CA PRO A 149 -4.54 3.07 -1.91
C PRO A 149 -4.63 1.68 -2.57
N ILE A 150 -3.57 0.87 -2.39
CA ILE A 150 -3.38 -0.40 -3.12
C ILE A 150 -4.37 -1.49 -2.70
N HIS A 151 -4.83 -1.48 -1.44
CA HIS A 151 -5.83 -2.43 -0.94
C HIS A 151 -7.26 -1.86 -0.87
N GLY A 152 -7.52 -0.76 -1.58
CA GLY A 152 -8.82 -0.11 -1.56
C GLY A 152 -8.90 1.03 -0.55
N GLU A 153 -10.10 1.58 -0.38
CA GLU A 153 -10.29 2.81 0.38
C GLU A 153 -11.67 2.90 1.04
N CYS A 154 -11.75 3.57 2.19
CA CYS A 154 -12.99 3.73 2.94
C CYS A 154 -14.02 4.61 2.22
N MET A 155 -13.61 5.51 1.33
CA MET A 155 -14.52 6.33 0.52
C MET A 155 -15.24 5.52 -0.56
N ALA A 156 -14.70 4.35 -0.91
CA ALA A 156 -15.31 3.39 -1.84
C ALA A 156 -15.30 1.97 -1.22
N PRO A 157 -16.17 1.66 -0.24
CA PRO A 157 -16.10 0.44 0.59
C PRO A 157 -16.02 -0.87 -0.19
N LYS A 158 -16.67 -0.94 -1.37
CA LYS A 158 -16.60 -2.11 -2.26
C LYS A 158 -15.17 -2.48 -2.67
N THR A 159 -14.25 -1.52 -2.59
CA THR A 159 -12.86 -1.70 -3.04
C THR A 159 -11.94 -2.26 -1.95
N ILE A 160 -12.40 -2.31 -0.69
CA ILE A 160 -11.64 -2.84 0.44
C ILE A 160 -11.29 -4.30 0.20
N MET A 161 -9.99 -4.61 0.26
CA MET A 161 -9.42 -5.95 0.08
C MET A 161 -9.01 -6.52 1.44
N ILE A 162 -9.72 -7.54 1.92
CA ILE A 162 -9.46 -8.15 3.21
C ILE A 162 -9.62 -9.69 3.19
N GLY A 163 -10.49 -10.21 2.32
CA GLY A 163 -10.73 -11.65 2.17
C GLY A 163 -9.82 -12.32 1.13
N TYR A 164 -9.79 -13.65 1.13
CA TYR A 164 -8.97 -14.42 0.19
C TYR A 164 -9.31 -14.16 -1.28
N ASP A 165 -10.60 -14.07 -1.61
CA ASP A 165 -11.02 -13.79 -2.99
C ASP A 165 -10.52 -12.43 -3.48
N HIS A 166 -10.38 -11.46 -2.56
CA HIS A 166 -9.85 -10.15 -2.89
C HIS A 166 -8.35 -10.23 -3.25
N TYR A 167 -7.55 -10.94 -2.47
CA TYR A 167 -6.13 -11.14 -2.78
C TYR A 167 -5.94 -11.96 -4.05
N CYS A 168 -6.75 -12.99 -4.30
CA CYS A 168 -6.74 -13.75 -5.55
C CYS A 168 -7.05 -12.85 -6.76
N GLY A 169 -8.06 -11.99 -6.64
CA GLY A 169 -8.41 -11.04 -7.69
C GLY A 169 -7.31 -10.01 -7.95
N SER A 170 -6.66 -9.49 -6.90
CA SER A 170 -5.50 -8.60 -7.00
C SER A 170 -4.33 -9.27 -7.72
N LEU A 171 -3.97 -10.50 -7.32
CA LEU A 171 -2.92 -11.28 -7.97
C LEU A 171 -3.20 -11.53 -9.46
N GLY A 172 -4.46 -11.80 -9.81
CA GLY A 172 -4.86 -11.93 -11.22
C GLY A 172 -4.61 -10.65 -12.02
N LYS A 173 -4.94 -9.48 -11.46
CA LYS A 173 -4.67 -8.19 -12.09
C LYS A 173 -3.18 -7.89 -12.22
N LEU A 174 -2.41 -8.21 -11.19
CA LEU A 174 -0.94 -8.08 -11.22
C LEU A 174 -0.32 -9.00 -12.27
N ASP A 175 -0.78 -10.26 -12.38
CA ASP A 175 -0.29 -11.19 -13.39
C ASP A 175 -0.56 -10.68 -14.81
N ASP A 176 -1.76 -10.18 -15.06
CA ASP A 176 -2.12 -9.54 -16.33
C ASP A 176 -1.24 -8.31 -16.64
N TYR A 177 -0.97 -7.48 -15.61
CA TYR A 177 -0.08 -6.32 -15.74
C TYR A 177 1.34 -6.74 -16.16
N PHE A 178 1.95 -7.71 -15.47
CA PHE A 178 3.31 -8.16 -15.77
C PHE A 178 3.42 -8.86 -17.13
N LYS A 179 2.37 -9.57 -17.54
CA LYS A 179 2.32 -10.28 -18.83
C LYS A 179 1.92 -9.43 -20.03
N GLY A 180 1.58 -8.15 -19.83
CA GLY A 180 1.08 -7.28 -20.91
C GLY A 180 -0.32 -7.69 -21.38
N LYS A 181 -1.12 -8.24 -20.48
CA LYS A 181 -2.52 -8.62 -20.73
C LYS A 181 -3.52 -7.68 -20.05
N TYR A 182 -3.02 -6.75 -19.23
CA TYR A 182 -3.87 -5.81 -18.52
C TYR A 182 -4.59 -4.87 -19.48
N VAL A 183 -5.91 -4.89 -19.38
CA VAL A 183 -6.83 -4.12 -20.24
C VAL A 183 -7.74 -3.30 -19.34
N PHE A 184 -7.97 -2.05 -19.70
CA PHE A 184 -8.89 -1.16 -19.00
C PHE A 184 -9.59 -0.20 -19.97
N LYS A 185 -10.71 0.37 -19.51
CA LYS A 185 -11.44 1.42 -20.24
C LYS A 185 -10.89 2.79 -19.86
N SER A 186 -10.69 3.64 -20.86
CA SER A 186 -10.36 5.05 -20.72
C SER A 186 -11.35 5.84 -21.60
N GLY A 187 -12.43 6.34 -21.01
CA GLY A 187 -13.58 6.83 -21.75
C GLY A 187 -14.26 5.68 -22.50
N GLU A 188 -14.48 5.84 -23.81
CA GLU A 188 -15.05 4.82 -24.69
C GLU A 188 -14.00 3.82 -25.21
N GLU A 189 -12.72 4.14 -25.10
CA GLU A 189 -11.64 3.31 -25.62
C GLU A 189 -11.23 2.22 -24.65
N THR A 190 -10.95 1.04 -25.21
CA THR A 190 -10.29 -0.06 -24.49
C THR A 190 -8.80 0.02 -24.75
N LYS A 191 -8.01 0.19 -23.69
CA LYS A 191 -6.55 0.28 -23.73
C LYS A 191 -5.92 -0.98 -23.17
N LYS A 192 -4.81 -1.42 -23.80
CA LYS A 192 -4.02 -2.57 -23.38
C LYS A 192 -2.62 -2.12 -23.06
N LEU A 193 -2.12 -2.55 -21.91
CA LEU A 193 -0.77 -2.23 -21.45
C LEU A 193 0.27 -3.20 -22.02
N ARG A 194 1.43 -2.71 -22.42
CA ARG A 194 2.59 -3.54 -22.77
C ARG A 194 3.20 -4.20 -21.51
N ARG A 195 4.04 -5.22 -21.73
CA ARG A 195 4.77 -5.87 -20.63
C ARG A 195 5.67 -4.88 -19.89
N LEU A 196 5.76 -5.05 -18.57
CA LEU A 196 6.59 -4.16 -17.74
C LEU A 196 8.06 -4.10 -18.21
N LEU A 197 8.68 -5.24 -18.52
CA LEU A 197 10.07 -5.28 -18.99
C LEU A 197 10.29 -4.55 -20.32
N GLU A 198 9.32 -4.54 -21.21
CA GLU A 198 9.36 -3.77 -22.44
C GLU A 198 9.29 -2.27 -22.13
N ARG A 199 8.37 -1.87 -21.25
CA ARG A 199 8.20 -0.47 -20.82
C ARG A 199 9.44 0.08 -20.11
N LEU A 200 10.13 -0.72 -19.28
CA LEU A 200 11.35 -0.32 -18.59
C LEU A 200 12.52 -0.08 -19.53
N ARG A 201 12.60 -0.84 -20.63
CA ARG A 201 13.67 -0.68 -21.64
C ARG A 201 13.44 0.48 -22.60
N ASP A 202 12.18 0.84 -22.83
CA ASP A 202 11.77 1.88 -23.79
C ASP A 202 11.61 3.27 -23.14
N ASP A 203 12.15 3.51 -21.94
CA ASP A 203 11.99 4.76 -21.17
C ASP A 203 12.47 6.04 -21.90
N ASN A 204 13.01 5.91 -23.12
CA ASN A 204 13.36 7.00 -24.02
C ASN A 204 12.17 7.64 -24.77
N ASP A 205 10.97 7.07 -24.69
CA ASP A 205 9.76 7.60 -25.38
C ASP A 205 8.96 8.57 -24.49
N SER A 206 9.64 9.45 -23.77
CA SER A 206 9.07 10.45 -22.85
C SER A 206 8.20 11.54 -23.52
N LYS A 207 7.86 11.42 -24.79
CA LYS A 207 7.14 12.47 -25.55
C LYS A 207 5.63 12.24 -25.73
N ASN A 208 5.13 11.07 -25.42
CA ASN A 208 3.68 10.79 -25.54
C ASN A 208 3.10 10.44 -24.17
N MET A 209 2.01 11.11 -23.77
CA MET A 209 1.14 10.71 -22.62
C MET A 209 0.46 9.38 -22.93
N SER A 210 1.25 8.32 -23.07
CA SER A 210 0.77 7.00 -23.41
C SER A 210 0.37 6.26 -22.13
N VAL A 211 -0.57 5.33 -22.27
CA VAL A 211 -0.95 4.42 -21.17
C VAL A 211 0.23 3.57 -20.68
N ASP A 212 1.25 3.42 -21.52
CA ASP A 212 2.48 2.69 -21.23
C ASP A 212 3.49 3.46 -20.36
N MET A 213 3.22 4.76 -20.07
CA MET A 213 4.12 5.57 -19.25
C MET A 213 4.25 4.98 -17.83
N LEU A 214 5.51 4.83 -17.40
CA LEU A 214 5.83 4.39 -16.04
C LEU A 214 5.36 5.41 -15.00
N GLY A 215 4.88 4.92 -13.84
CA GLY A 215 4.35 5.76 -12.76
C GLY A 215 2.83 6.01 -12.81
N ASN A 216 2.12 5.38 -13.76
CA ASN A 216 0.65 5.39 -13.81
C ASN A 216 0.02 4.24 -13.00
N TYR A 217 0.81 3.26 -12.61
CA TYR A 217 0.40 2.04 -11.92
C TYR A 217 1.24 1.86 -10.68
N TRP A 218 0.62 1.52 -9.53
CA TRP A 218 1.38 1.38 -8.30
C TRP A 218 2.52 0.35 -8.38
N PRO A 219 2.41 -0.77 -9.15
CA PRO A 219 3.54 -1.70 -9.26
C PRO A 219 4.76 -1.12 -9.97
N ASP A 220 4.61 -0.09 -10.84
CA ASP A 220 5.73 0.55 -11.54
C ASP A 220 6.80 1.04 -10.54
N TYR A 221 6.37 1.54 -9.38
CA TYR A 221 7.26 2.14 -8.39
C TYR A 221 8.24 1.14 -7.79
N PHE A 222 7.85 -0.12 -7.65
CA PHE A 222 8.74 -1.19 -7.17
C PHE A 222 9.91 -1.48 -8.10
N PHE A 223 9.89 -0.96 -9.33
CA PHE A 223 10.92 -1.18 -10.35
C PHE A 223 11.67 0.09 -10.74
N THR A 224 11.13 1.27 -10.40
CA THR A 224 11.63 2.56 -10.87
C THR A 224 12.06 3.50 -9.75
N HIS A 225 11.65 3.26 -8.49
CA HIS A 225 11.92 4.11 -7.34
C HIS A 225 12.55 3.31 -6.21
N ASP A 226 13.36 3.95 -5.39
CA ASP A 226 13.70 3.41 -4.09
C ASP A 226 12.42 3.40 -3.23
N ILE A 227 12.05 2.23 -2.70
CA ILE A 227 10.86 2.04 -1.89
C ILE A 227 11.24 2.03 -0.42
N HIS A 228 10.55 2.84 0.37
CA HIS A 228 10.71 2.92 1.82
C HIS A 228 9.43 2.42 2.49
N MET A 229 9.47 1.19 3.03
CA MET A 229 8.33 0.51 3.65
C MET A 229 8.33 0.78 5.16
N ILE A 230 7.26 1.37 5.70
CA ILE A 230 7.15 1.75 7.12
C ILE A 230 5.75 1.50 7.67
N GLY A 231 5.67 1.09 8.94
CA GLY A 231 4.38 0.88 9.62
C GLY A 231 3.54 -0.26 9.04
N ILE A 232 4.15 -1.16 8.29
CA ILE A 232 3.54 -2.35 7.70
C ILE A 232 4.18 -3.60 8.29
N GLY A 233 3.37 -4.58 8.71
CA GLY A 233 3.88 -5.80 9.35
C GLY A 233 4.29 -6.90 8.36
N MET A 234 4.01 -6.74 7.08
CA MET A 234 4.28 -7.75 6.03
C MET A 234 3.84 -9.19 6.40
N PRO A 235 2.62 -9.40 6.93
CA PRO A 235 2.17 -10.76 7.18
C PRO A 235 2.08 -11.55 5.87
N LEU A 236 2.21 -12.87 5.92
CA LEU A 236 2.23 -13.73 4.71
C LEU A 236 0.95 -13.63 3.88
N VAL A 237 -0.15 -13.18 4.48
CA VAL A 237 -1.42 -12.94 3.78
C VAL A 237 -1.36 -11.76 2.80
N GLU A 238 -0.42 -10.83 2.96
CA GLU A 238 -0.15 -9.75 1.99
C GLU A 238 0.48 -10.30 0.70
N SER A 239 -0.19 -11.28 0.11
CA SER A 239 0.33 -12.11 -0.98
C SER A 239 0.66 -11.32 -2.24
N ASP A 240 -0.02 -10.23 -2.51
CA ASP A 240 0.23 -9.34 -3.65
C ASP A 240 1.54 -8.56 -3.48
N LEU A 241 1.84 -8.04 -2.28
CA LEU A 241 3.11 -7.38 -2.00
C LEU A 241 4.28 -8.37 -2.07
N TRP A 242 4.14 -9.55 -1.43
CA TRP A 242 5.15 -10.61 -1.52
C TRP A 242 5.40 -11.02 -2.97
N TRP A 243 4.34 -11.10 -3.76
CA TRP A 243 4.45 -11.48 -5.16
C TRP A 243 5.19 -10.41 -5.99
N VAL A 244 4.91 -9.12 -5.78
CA VAL A 244 5.62 -8.01 -6.45
C VAL A 244 7.09 -7.97 -6.05
N LEU A 245 7.43 -8.14 -4.77
CA LEU A 245 8.82 -8.23 -4.29
C LEU A 245 9.56 -9.39 -4.97
N ASN A 246 8.93 -10.57 -5.03
CA ASN A 246 9.51 -11.72 -5.74
C ASN A 246 9.73 -11.42 -7.23
N LYS A 247 8.76 -10.82 -7.92
CA LYS A 247 8.88 -10.45 -9.35
C LYS A 247 10.03 -9.46 -9.55
N ARG A 248 10.12 -8.44 -8.68
CA ARG A 248 11.21 -7.46 -8.75
C ARG A 248 12.58 -8.14 -8.59
N SER A 249 12.76 -8.98 -7.58
CA SER A 249 14.02 -9.67 -7.34
C SER A 249 14.44 -10.56 -8.51
N ARG A 250 13.47 -11.22 -9.16
CA ARG A 250 13.73 -12.01 -10.38
C ARG A 250 14.11 -11.12 -11.57
N TYR A 251 13.35 -10.04 -11.79
CA TYR A 251 13.58 -9.16 -12.94
C TYR A 251 14.88 -8.39 -12.82
N LYS A 252 15.29 -7.98 -11.61
CA LYS A 252 16.57 -7.32 -11.36
C LYS A 252 17.77 -8.15 -11.83
N LYS A 253 17.65 -9.48 -11.86
CA LYS A 253 18.72 -10.39 -12.35
C LYS A 253 18.90 -10.37 -13.86
N VAL A 254 17.90 -9.91 -14.62
CA VAL A 254 17.85 -10.00 -16.09
C VAL A 254 17.58 -8.65 -16.77
N CYS A 255 17.37 -7.60 -15.99
CA CYS A 255 17.04 -6.25 -16.46
C CYS A 255 17.89 -5.24 -15.68
N PRO A 256 19.03 -4.78 -16.25
CA PRO A 256 19.94 -3.84 -15.59
C PRO A 256 19.30 -2.49 -15.25
N GLU A 257 18.22 -2.13 -15.94
CA GLU A 257 17.44 -0.91 -15.70
C GLU A 257 16.82 -0.88 -14.30
N ILE A 258 16.63 -2.07 -13.67
CA ILE A 258 16.12 -2.19 -12.29
C ILE A 258 17.28 -2.08 -11.32
N CYS A 259 17.70 -0.87 -10.99
CA CYS A 259 18.81 -0.57 -10.09
C CYS A 259 18.37 -0.01 -8.72
N ASN A 260 17.06 0.14 -8.50
CA ASN A 260 16.48 0.68 -7.27
C ASN A 260 16.71 -0.24 -6.05
N SER A 261 16.64 0.34 -4.85
CA SER A 261 16.67 -0.34 -3.56
C SER A 261 15.29 -0.38 -2.91
N ILE A 262 15.04 -1.39 -2.09
CA ILE A 262 13.87 -1.44 -1.21
C ILE A 262 14.36 -1.51 0.23
N TYR A 263 13.80 -0.67 1.09
CA TYR A 263 14.08 -0.60 2.52
C TYR A 263 12.82 -0.93 3.31
N PHE A 264 12.97 -1.71 4.35
CA PHE A 264 11.91 -2.05 5.29
C PHE A 264 12.31 -1.58 6.69
N TYR A 265 11.58 -0.59 7.21
CA TYR A 265 11.82 -0.03 8.53
C TYR A 265 10.92 -0.74 9.53
N ALA A 266 11.53 -1.55 10.38
CA ALA A 266 10.83 -2.34 11.38
C ALA A 266 11.26 -1.95 12.79
N THR A 267 10.34 -2.12 13.73
CA THR A 267 10.65 -2.03 15.16
C THR A 267 11.18 -3.36 15.64
N GLN A 268 12.23 -3.35 16.43
CA GLN A 268 12.70 -4.49 17.17
C GLN A 268 12.13 -4.40 18.60
N LYS A 269 11.05 -5.14 18.86
CA LYS A 269 10.65 -5.47 20.22
C LYS A 269 11.29 -6.82 20.53
N TYR A 270 12.07 -6.89 21.58
CA TYR A 270 12.63 -8.16 22.03
C TYR A 270 11.48 -9.06 22.54
N ASP A 271 10.88 -9.80 21.67
CA ASP A 271 9.92 -10.86 21.98
C ASP A 271 10.41 -12.15 21.32
N PRO A 272 11.03 -13.07 22.07
CA PRO A 272 11.56 -14.31 21.51
C PRO A 272 10.49 -15.27 20.94
N GLN A 273 9.19 -14.93 21.09
CA GLN A 273 8.09 -15.76 20.61
C GLN A 273 7.45 -15.24 19.31
N LYS A 274 7.89 -14.09 18.77
CA LYS A 274 7.33 -13.55 17.54
C LYS A 274 8.15 -13.86 16.30
N ASN A 275 7.45 -14.24 15.23
CA ASN A 275 7.98 -14.56 13.88
C ASN A 275 8.59 -13.35 13.13
N ASP A 276 8.90 -12.23 13.79
CA ASP A 276 9.46 -11.04 13.13
C ASP A 276 10.82 -11.36 12.49
N LEU A 277 11.59 -12.30 13.05
CA LEU A 277 12.86 -12.74 12.48
C LEU A 277 12.67 -13.48 11.15
N GLU A 278 11.66 -14.33 11.04
CA GLU A 278 11.35 -15.07 9.81
C GLU A 278 10.95 -14.12 8.68
N ILE A 279 10.10 -13.14 8.95
CA ILE A 279 9.67 -12.13 7.98
C ILE A 279 10.86 -11.30 7.51
N ASN A 280 11.74 -10.86 8.41
CA ASN A 280 12.93 -10.08 8.07
C ASN A 280 13.87 -10.89 7.16
N GLN A 281 14.12 -12.16 7.47
CA GLN A 281 14.93 -13.05 6.64
C GLN A 281 14.32 -13.27 5.25
N LEU A 282 12.99 -13.43 5.15
CA LEU A 282 12.30 -13.54 3.86
C LEU A 282 12.43 -12.27 3.04
N LEU A 283 12.30 -11.10 3.66
CA LEU A 283 12.47 -9.81 2.99
C LEU A 283 13.90 -9.65 2.44
N GLU A 284 14.91 -10.00 3.23
CA GLU A 284 16.31 -9.99 2.79
C GLU A 284 16.56 -10.92 1.60
N MET A 285 15.93 -12.10 1.59
CA MET A 285 16.00 -13.03 0.44
C MET A 285 15.39 -12.42 -0.85
N PHE A 286 14.45 -11.48 -0.72
CA PHE A 286 13.88 -10.72 -1.84
C PHE A 286 14.63 -9.41 -2.13
N ASP A 287 15.87 -9.27 -1.67
CA ASP A 287 16.71 -8.08 -1.89
C ASP A 287 16.08 -6.81 -1.28
N VAL A 288 15.46 -6.95 -0.11
CA VAL A 288 14.97 -5.84 0.71
C VAL A 288 15.95 -5.61 1.86
N LYS A 289 16.37 -4.37 2.07
CA LYS A 289 17.25 -3.97 3.17
C LYS A 289 16.40 -3.73 4.43
N VAL A 290 16.62 -4.52 5.47
CA VAL A 290 15.88 -4.39 6.74
C VAL A 290 16.63 -3.43 7.67
N GLU A 291 15.95 -2.37 8.08
CA GLU A 291 16.44 -1.34 9.01
C GLU A 291 15.68 -1.46 10.34
N LEU A 292 16.34 -1.99 11.35
CA LEU A 292 15.75 -2.21 12.67
C LEU A 292 15.89 -0.99 13.57
N THR A 293 14.85 -0.68 14.35
CA THR A 293 14.83 0.38 15.35
C THR A 293 14.26 -0.15 16.65
N ASP A 294 14.98 0.04 17.74
CA ASP A 294 14.56 -0.39 19.08
C ASP A 294 13.42 0.48 19.60
N VAL A 295 12.40 -0.17 20.20
CA VAL A 295 11.34 0.51 20.92
C VAL A 295 11.67 0.48 22.41
N LEU A 296 12.16 1.59 22.92
CA LEU A 296 12.51 1.73 24.32
C LEU A 296 11.29 2.19 25.13
N ASN A 297 11.02 1.53 26.26
CA ASN A 297 9.93 1.90 27.19
C ASN A 297 8.55 2.05 26.52
N GLU A 298 8.27 1.27 25.47
CA GLU A 298 7.03 1.38 24.69
C GLU A 298 6.81 2.75 24.00
N ASP A 299 7.86 3.55 23.87
CA ASP A 299 7.84 4.83 23.16
C ASP A 299 7.89 4.59 21.62
N TRP A 300 6.74 4.30 21.07
CA TRP A 300 6.55 4.10 19.62
C TRP A 300 6.78 5.38 18.84
N HIS A 301 6.47 6.54 19.43
CA HIS A 301 6.64 7.82 18.77
C HIS A 301 8.11 8.08 18.43
N SER A 302 8.97 8.05 19.43
CA SER A 302 10.42 8.20 19.22
C SER A 302 11.01 7.15 18.29
N ALA A 303 10.48 5.92 18.31
CA ALA A 303 10.92 4.88 17.37
C ALA A 303 10.59 5.25 15.92
N TYR A 304 9.40 5.78 15.64
CA TYR A 304 9.03 6.25 14.31
C TYR A 304 9.84 7.47 13.87
N GLU A 305 10.11 8.43 14.75
CA GLU A 305 11.01 9.54 14.43
C GLU A 305 12.39 9.05 14.00
N GLN A 306 13.00 8.12 14.74
CA GLN A 306 14.28 7.50 14.37
C GLN A 306 14.22 6.75 13.03
N MET A 307 13.11 6.06 12.73
CA MET A 307 12.91 5.43 11.42
C MET A 307 12.90 6.46 10.29
N PHE A 308 12.20 7.59 10.47
CA PHE A 308 12.18 8.66 9.48
C PHE A 308 13.55 9.33 9.30
N GLU A 309 14.34 9.48 10.35
CA GLU A 309 15.72 9.94 10.24
C GLU A 309 16.59 8.98 9.41
N LYS A 310 16.50 7.67 9.67
CA LYS A 310 17.18 6.64 8.85
C LYS A 310 16.70 6.69 7.40
N MET A 311 15.39 6.80 7.19
CA MET A 311 14.78 6.92 5.86
C MET A 311 15.34 8.12 5.11
N LYS A 312 15.38 9.29 5.73
CA LYS A 312 15.93 10.52 5.13
C LYS A 312 17.38 10.35 4.72
N LYS A 313 18.22 9.75 5.57
CA LYS A 313 19.62 9.43 5.22
C LYS A 313 19.72 8.51 3.99
N ASN A 314 18.89 7.49 3.91
CA ASN A 314 18.88 6.57 2.77
C ASN A 314 18.39 7.27 1.49
N MET A 315 17.40 8.16 1.57
CA MET A 315 16.94 8.98 0.44
C MET A 315 18.02 9.94 -0.06
N ASP A 316 18.74 10.61 0.84
CA ASP A 316 19.82 11.55 0.50
C ASP A 316 21.03 10.85 -0.15
N ASN A 317 21.40 9.66 0.32
CA ASN A 317 22.48 8.86 -0.25
C ASN A 317 22.16 8.41 -1.68
N SER A 318 20.91 8.06 -1.97
CA SER A 318 20.46 7.72 -3.33
C SER A 318 20.61 8.88 -4.32
N VAL A 319 20.48 10.12 -3.85
CA VAL A 319 20.66 11.33 -4.70
C VAL A 319 22.14 11.63 -4.97
N LYS A 320 23.05 11.35 -4.03
CA LYS A 320 24.49 11.60 -4.20
C LYS A 320 25.12 10.68 -5.24
N ILE A 321 24.77 9.41 -5.27
CA ILE A 321 25.30 8.42 -6.22
C ILE A 321 25.02 8.84 -7.67
N ILE A 322 23.91 9.53 -7.96
CA ILE A 322 23.56 10.00 -9.31
C ILE A 322 24.40 11.20 -9.76
N ARG A 323 24.97 11.96 -8.83
CA ARG A 323 25.78 13.16 -9.16
C ARG A 323 27.26 12.85 -9.41
N GLU A 324 27.70 11.63 -9.14
CA GLU A 324 29.08 11.19 -9.31
C GLU A 324 29.29 10.35 -10.59
N TYR A 325 28.24 10.10 -11.36
CA TYR A 325 28.26 9.47 -12.68
C TYR A 325 27.68 10.42 -13.76
#